data_2660d07fa9e8003b1205b53e317ef21d
#
_entry.id   2660d07fa9e8003b1205b53e317ef21d
#
_cell.length_a   1.000
_cell.length_b   1.000
_cell.length_c   1.000
_cell.angle_alpha   90.00
_cell.angle_beta   90.00
_cell.angle_gamma   90.00
#
_symmetry.space_group_name_H-M   'P 1'
#
loop_
_entity.id
_entity.type
_entity.pdbx_description
1 polymer ?
#
loop_
_entity_poly.entity_id
_entity_poly.type
_entity_poly.pdbx_seq_one_letter_code
_entity_poly.pdbx_strand_id
1 'polypeptide(L)'
;QMIGLWMVNPKAVGTSIAIKGPPGTGKTTLIKEGVSKILNRPFAFLALGGATDSSFLEGHSYTYEGSTWGKVVDILLKCKCMNPVIYFDELDKISDTPKGEEIAGILTHLTDTTQNDKFHDKYFSSADFNLSRAMFIFSYNDESKINPILKNRLYKITAGGYENKQKCVIANDYLIPK
;
A
#
# COMPACT_ATOMS: atom_id res chain seq x y z
N GLN A 1 -4.75 -11.24 -15.06
CA GLN A 1 -6.12 -11.68 -14.77
C GLN A 1 -6.84 -10.75 -13.78
N MET A 2 -6.25 -10.41 -12.62
CA MET A 2 -6.89 -9.54 -11.61
C MET A 2 -7.18 -8.11 -12.12
N ILE A 3 -6.21 -7.46 -12.79
CA ILE A 3 -6.41 -6.13 -13.38
C ILE A 3 -7.54 -6.18 -14.41
N GLY A 4 -7.59 -7.23 -15.25
CA GLY A 4 -8.68 -7.41 -16.21
C GLY A 4 -10.06 -7.54 -15.56
N LEU A 5 -10.15 -8.23 -14.41
CA LEU A 5 -11.41 -8.33 -13.66
C LEU A 5 -11.90 -6.95 -13.20
N TRP A 6 -11.00 -6.09 -12.73
CA TRP A 6 -11.37 -4.73 -12.26
C TRP A 6 -11.67 -3.75 -13.40
N MET A 7 -11.10 -3.96 -14.57
CA MET A 7 -11.48 -3.20 -15.77
C MET A 7 -12.93 -3.51 -16.19
N VAL A 8 -13.35 -4.77 -16.07
CA VAL A 8 -14.69 -5.22 -16.43
C VAL A 8 -15.71 -4.94 -15.33
N ASN A 9 -15.29 -5.05 -14.05
CA ASN A 9 -16.16 -4.78 -12.92
C ASN A 9 -15.49 -3.80 -11.91
N PRO A 10 -15.68 -2.48 -12.10
CA PRO A 10 -15.12 -1.46 -11.20
C PRO A 10 -15.64 -1.53 -9.75
N LYS A 11 -16.72 -2.28 -9.50
CA LYS A 11 -17.30 -2.51 -8.17
C LYS A 11 -16.78 -3.79 -7.52
N ALA A 12 -15.90 -4.54 -8.18
CA ALA A 12 -15.30 -5.73 -7.59
C ALA A 12 -14.54 -5.35 -6.29
N VAL A 13 -14.61 -6.25 -5.34
CA VAL A 13 -13.89 -6.12 -4.06
C VAL A 13 -12.40 -5.94 -4.32
N GLY A 14 -11.80 -5.00 -3.62
CA GLY A 14 -10.37 -4.72 -3.71
C GLY A 14 -9.53 -5.95 -3.36
N THR A 15 -8.36 -6.08 -3.95
CA THR A 15 -7.44 -7.17 -3.69
C THR A 15 -6.12 -6.59 -3.15
N SER A 16 -5.51 -7.32 -2.23
CA SER A 16 -4.22 -6.96 -1.67
C SER A 16 -3.10 -7.73 -2.38
N ILE A 17 -2.20 -7.00 -3.02
CA ILE A 17 -1.08 -7.53 -3.79
C ILE A 17 0.23 -7.18 -3.09
N ALA A 18 1.17 -8.11 -3.07
CA ALA A 18 2.52 -7.87 -2.58
C ALA A 18 3.55 -8.10 -3.68
N ILE A 19 4.41 -7.12 -3.91
CA ILE A 19 5.47 -7.15 -4.93
C ILE A 19 6.81 -7.31 -4.23
N LYS A 20 7.39 -8.51 -4.36
CA LYS A 20 8.75 -8.80 -3.91
C LYS A 20 9.75 -8.45 -5.00
N GLY A 21 10.81 -7.77 -4.67
CA GLY A 21 11.90 -7.52 -5.61
C GLY A 21 12.96 -6.59 -5.06
N PRO A 22 14.19 -6.62 -5.62
CA PRO A 22 15.27 -5.77 -5.15
C PRO A 22 14.94 -4.27 -5.34
N PRO A 23 15.61 -3.38 -4.60
CA PRO A 23 15.44 -1.94 -4.77
C PRO A 23 15.82 -1.51 -6.19
N GLY A 24 15.24 -0.41 -6.68
CA GLY A 24 15.56 0.14 -8.00
C GLY A 24 14.98 -0.62 -9.19
N THR A 25 14.09 -1.59 -9.00
CA THR A 25 13.44 -2.34 -10.10
C THR A 25 12.20 -1.65 -10.70
N GLY A 26 11.91 -0.41 -10.28
CA GLY A 26 10.79 0.35 -10.83
C GLY A 26 9.40 -0.09 -10.31
N LYS A 27 9.31 -0.79 -9.17
CA LYS A 27 8.04 -1.24 -8.58
C LYS A 27 7.03 -0.11 -8.42
N THR A 28 7.45 1.01 -7.84
CA THR A 28 6.60 2.19 -7.62
C THR A 28 6.13 2.79 -8.94
N THR A 29 7.04 2.94 -9.91
CA THR A 29 6.72 3.47 -11.24
C THR A 29 5.73 2.57 -11.97
N LEU A 30 5.91 1.25 -11.92
CA LEU A 30 4.99 0.28 -12.51
C LEU A 30 3.57 0.45 -11.99
N ILE A 31 3.41 0.66 -10.69
CA ILE A 31 2.08 0.82 -10.09
C ILE A 31 1.50 2.19 -10.39
N LYS A 32 2.29 3.25 -10.23
CA LYS A 32 1.85 4.62 -10.47
C LYS A 32 1.52 4.89 -11.93
N GLU A 33 2.43 4.54 -12.85
CA GLU A 33 2.28 4.86 -14.26
C GLU A 33 1.58 3.74 -15.06
N GLY A 34 1.59 2.52 -14.55
CA GLY A 34 0.93 1.37 -15.17
C GLY A 34 -0.45 1.13 -14.55
N VAL A 35 -0.50 0.49 -13.40
CA VAL A 35 -1.73 -0.03 -12.81
C VAL A 35 -2.77 1.05 -12.55
N SER A 36 -2.38 2.18 -11.91
CA SER A 36 -3.33 3.23 -11.56
C SER A 36 -3.92 3.92 -12.80
N LYS A 37 -3.11 4.13 -13.85
CA LYS A 37 -3.58 4.72 -15.10
C LYS A 37 -4.51 3.78 -15.86
N ILE A 38 -4.18 2.48 -15.95
CA ILE A 38 -5.02 1.48 -16.60
C ILE A 38 -6.39 1.39 -15.91
N LEU A 39 -6.41 1.45 -14.57
CA LEU A 39 -7.64 1.40 -13.79
C LEU A 39 -8.37 2.75 -13.71
N ASN A 40 -7.74 3.83 -14.17
CA ASN A 40 -8.23 5.21 -14.03
C ASN A 40 -8.60 5.53 -12.56
N ARG A 41 -7.70 5.17 -11.63
CA ARG A 41 -7.87 5.38 -10.18
C ARG A 41 -6.74 6.24 -9.63
N PRO A 42 -7.03 7.15 -8.69
CA PRO A 42 -5.99 7.91 -8.01
C PRO A 42 -4.95 7.00 -7.35
N PHE A 43 -3.69 7.39 -7.43
CA PHE A 43 -2.56 6.71 -6.80
C PHE A 43 -2.14 7.46 -5.54
N ALA A 44 -1.98 6.73 -4.45
CA ALA A 44 -1.42 7.24 -3.23
C ALA A 44 -0.22 6.40 -2.80
N PHE A 45 0.85 7.07 -2.40
CA PHE A 45 2.09 6.47 -1.91
C PHE A 45 2.21 6.64 -0.40
N LEU A 46 2.60 5.57 0.29
CA LEU A 46 2.82 5.56 1.73
C LEU A 46 4.01 4.68 2.09
N ALA A 47 5.08 5.29 2.63
CA ALA A 47 6.25 4.56 3.10
C ALA A 47 6.04 4.09 4.54
N LEU A 48 6.12 2.77 4.76
CA LEU A 48 5.97 2.16 6.08
C LEU A 48 7.25 2.20 6.92
N GLY A 49 8.41 2.36 6.27
CA GLY A 49 9.69 2.47 6.97
C GLY A 49 9.81 3.67 7.93
N GLY A 50 8.95 4.67 7.76
CA GLY A 50 8.87 5.84 8.65
C GLY A 50 7.75 5.76 9.71
N ALA A 51 6.98 4.66 9.73
CA ALA A 51 5.88 4.49 10.67
C ALA A 51 6.42 4.09 12.05
N THR A 52 6.13 4.89 13.07
CA THR A 52 6.62 4.69 14.45
C THR A 52 5.63 3.92 15.32
N ASP A 53 4.33 4.05 15.04
CA ASP A 53 3.25 3.42 15.80
C ASP A 53 1.94 3.39 14.98
N SER A 54 0.89 2.83 15.58
CA SER A 54 -0.42 2.67 14.94
C SER A 54 -1.11 3.98 14.59
N SER A 55 -0.82 5.07 15.30
CA SER A 55 -1.43 6.38 15.05
C SER A 55 -1.05 6.94 13.67
N PHE A 56 0.08 6.51 13.10
CA PHE A 56 0.46 6.84 11.74
C PHE A 56 -0.64 6.46 10.72
N LEU A 57 -1.29 5.32 10.90
CA LEU A 57 -2.35 4.84 10.00
C LEU A 57 -3.76 5.27 10.43
N GLU A 58 -4.05 5.20 11.73
CA GLU A 58 -5.39 5.38 12.30
C GLU A 58 -5.61 6.76 12.98
N GLY A 59 -4.58 7.61 13.06
CA GLY A 59 -4.66 8.88 13.74
C GLY A 59 -4.67 8.78 15.27
N HIS A 60 -4.84 9.95 15.90
CA HIS A 60 -4.96 10.10 17.34
C HIS A 60 -6.39 10.47 17.72
N SER A 61 -6.83 10.07 18.92
CA SER A 61 -8.12 10.52 19.45
C SER A 61 -8.19 12.05 19.45
N TYR A 62 -9.31 12.59 19.01
CA TYR A 62 -9.56 14.04 18.93
C TYR A 62 -9.46 14.77 20.28
N THR A 63 -9.45 14.05 21.39
CA THR A 63 -9.33 14.60 22.74
C THR A 63 -7.94 15.10 23.10
N TYR A 64 -6.91 14.75 22.30
CA TYR A 64 -5.54 15.19 22.53
C TYR A 64 -5.24 16.49 21.78
N GLU A 65 -4.56 17.42 22.42
CA GLU A 65 -4.07 18.64 21.76
C GLU A 65 -3.10 18.28 20.62
N GLY A 66 -3.32 18.87 19.44
CA GLY A 66 -2.54 18.57 18.24
C GLY A 66 -2.90 17.24 17.55
N SER A 67 -4.00 16.58 17.94
CA SER A 67 -4.46 15.37 17.29
C SER A 67 -4.84 15.59 15.83
N THR A 68 -4.56 14.58 15.00
CA THR A 68 -4.88 14.57 13.57
C THR A 68 -5.38 13.18 13.16
N TRP A 69 -6.08 13.12 12.04
CA TRP A 69 -6.46 11.87 11.42
C TRP A 69 -5.25 11.11 10.87
N GLY A 70 -5.42 9.80 10.67
CA GLY A 70 -4.38 8.92 10.16
C GLY A 70 -4.13 9.08 8.65
N LYS A 71 -3.02 8.51 8.18
CA LYS A 71 -2.61 8.57 6.77
C LYS A 71 -3.61 7.90 5.83
N VAL A 72 -4.34 6.89 6.28
CA VAL A 72 -5.36 6.24 5.46
C VAL A 72 -6.48 7.22 5.11
N VAL A 73 -7.01 7.93 6.10
CA VAL A 73 -8.07 8.95 5.87
C VAL A 73 -7.51 10.16 5.12
N ASP A 74 -6.28 10.60 5.40
CA ASP A 74 -5.61 11.67 4.65
C ASP A 74 -5.54 11.35 3.14
N ILE A 75 -5.26 10.09 2.79
CA ILE A 75 -5.28 9.61 1.40
C ILE A 75 -6.69 9.72 0.78
N LEU A 76 -7.71 9.26 1.49
CA LEU A 76 -9.09 9.32 0.99
C LEU A 76 -9.53 10.77 0.74
N LEU A 77 -9.21 11.67 1.65
CA LEU A 77 -9.50 13.11 1.52
C LEU A 77 -8.78 13.73 0.31
N LYS A 78 -7.51 13.41 0.10
CA LYS A 78 -6.72 13.91 -1.04
C LYS A 78 -7.18 13.33 -2.37
N CYS A 79 -7.47 12.04 -2.40
CA CYS A 79 -7.95 11.35 -3.59
C CYS A 79 -9.42 11.67 -3.92
N LYS A 80 -10.19 12.15 -2.97
CA LYS A 80 -11.64 12.42 -3.07
C LYS A 80 -12.43 11.22 -3.61
N CYS A 81 -12.01 10.01 -3.29
CA CYS A 81 -12.66 8.76 -3.70
C CYS A 81 -12.43 7.66 -2.68
N MET A 82 -13.30 6.64 -2.69
CA MET A 82 -13.22 5.49 -1.79
C MET A 82 -12.59 4.25 -2.45
N ASN A 83 -12.03 4.40 -3.65
CA ASN A 83 -11.43 3.32 -4.42
C ASN A 83 -10.03 3.64 -4.97
N PRO A 84 -9.16 4.36 -4.21
CA PRO A 84 -7.82 4.67 -4.67
C PRO A 84 -6.96 3.39 -4.77
N VAL A 85 -5.84 3.50 -5.50
CA VAL A 85 -4.73 2.56 -5.43
C VAL A 85 -3.77 3.08 -4.36
N ILE A 86 -3.68 2.37 -3.23
CA ILE A 86 -2.78 2.71 -2.12
C ILE A 86 -1.57 1.80 -2.19
N TYR A 87 -0.41 2.39 -2.41
CA TYR A 87 0.86 1.69 -2.49
C TYR A 87 1.65 1.89 -1.20
N PHE A 88 1.84 0.80 -0.47
CA PHE A 88 2.63 0.73 0.75
C PHE A 88 4.04 0.26 0.41
N ASP A 89 5.01 1.13 0.57
CA ASP A 89 6.42 0.80 0.34
C ASP A 89 7.12 0.36 1.63
N GLU A 90 8.14 -0.48 1.48
CA GLU A 90 9.00 -0.91 2.59
C GLU A 90 8.27 -1.67 3.71
N LEU A 91 7.39 -2.63 3.34
CA LEU A 91 6.68 -3.47 4.32
C LEU A 91 7.63 -4.23 5.26
N ASP A 92 8.81 -4.60 4.78
CA ASP A 92 9.88 -5.29 5.53
C ASP A 92 10.67 -4.37 6.48
N LYS A 93 10.34 -3.08 6.54
CA LYS A 93 10.97 -2.10 7.45
C LYS A 93 10.14 -1.81 8.71
N ILE A 94 8.96 -2.39 8.82
CA ILE A 94 8.19 -2.34 10.07
C ILE A 94 9.01 -3.05 11.15
N SER A 95 9.18 -2.40 12.31
CA SER A 95 10.01 -2.92 13.40
C SER A 95 9.38 -4.14 14.08
N ASP A 96 10.22 -5.08 14.54
CA ASP A 96 9.81 -6.22 15.38
C ASP A 96 9.59 -5.78 16.85
N THR A 97 8.80 -4.76 17.06
CA THR A 97 8.43 -4.22 18.36
C THR A 97 6.92 -4.31 18.54
N PRO A 98 6.38 -4.24 19.76
CA PRO A 98 4.93 -4.20 19.98
C PRO A 98 4.22 -3.14 19.14
N LYS A 99 4.84 -1.98 18.94
CA LYS A 99 4.31 -0.91 18.07
C LYS A 99 4.29 -1.30 16.58
N GLY A 100 5.31 -2.02 16.12
CA GLY A 100 5.33 -2.56 14.77
C GLY A 100 4.30 -3.66 14.57
N GLU A 101 4.04 -4.48 15.59
CA GLU A 101 2.96 -5.48 15.55
C GLU A 101 1.57 -4.83 15.48
N GLU A 102 1.36 -3.71 16.16
CA GLU A 102 0.13 -2.93 16.02
C GLU A 102 -0.08 -2.45 14.57
N ILE A 103 0.97 -1.92 13.92
CA ILE A 103 0.92 -1.51 12.51
C ILE A 103 0.58 -2.72 11.62
N ALA A 104 1.24 -3.86 11.82
CA ALA A 104 0.97 -5.09 11.07
C ALA A 104 -0.48 -5.58 11.30
N GLY A 105 -1.02 -5.42 12.50
CA GLY A 105 -2.41 -5.71 12.84
C GLY A 105 -3.39 -4.86 12.02
N ILE A 106 -3.15 -3.54 11.95
CA ILE A 106 -3.97 -2.63 11.14
C ILE A 106 -3.91 -2.99 9.66
N LEU A 107 -2.72 -3.26 9.12
CA LEU A 107 -2.57 -3.67 7.72
C LEU A 107 -3.27 -5.01 7.44
N THR A 108 -3.26 -5.93 8.40
CA THR A 108 -3.99 -7.19 8.32
C THR A 108 -5.50 -6.94 8.24
N HIS A 109 -6.02 -5.99 9.01
CA HIS A 109 -7.42 -5.57 8.99
C HIS A 109 -7.80 -4.93 7.64
N LEU A 110 -6.94 -4.04 7.11
CA LEU A 110 -7.14 -3.40 5.80
C LEU A 110 -7.18 -4.41 4.65
N THR A 111 -6.39 -5.49 4.75
CA THR A 111 -6.33 -6.54 3.73
C THR A 111 -7.41 -7.60 3.85
N ASP A 112 -8.17 -7.59 4.93
CA ASP A 112 -9.29 -8.50 5.16
C ASP A 112 -10.56 -7.99 4.48
N THR A 113 -10.97 -8.63 3.41
CA THR A 113 -12.17 -8.24 2.65
C THR A 113 -13.48 -8.39 3.42
N THR A 114 -13.47 -9.07 4.58
CA THR A 114 -14.65 -9.22 5.45
C THR A 114 -14.76 -8.11 6.50
N GLN A 115 -13.72 -7.31 6.68
CA GLN A 115 -13.62 -6.32 7.76
C GLN A 115 -13.24 -4.91 7.26
N ASN A 116 -12.64 -4.81 6.07
CA ASN A 116 -12.13 -3.55 5.55
C ASN A 116 -13.22 -2.56 5.09
N ASP A 117 -14.48 -2.93 5.16
CA ASP A 117 -15.63 -2.03 4.98
C ASP A 117 -15.91 -1.16 6.21
N LYS A 118 -15.26 -1.44 7.35
CA LYS A 118 -15.41 -0.75 8.63
C LYS A 118 -14.07 -0.30 9.21
N PHE A 119 -13.26 0.37 8.38
CA PHE A 119 -12.02 0.95 8.89
C PHE A 119 -12.32 2.12 9.82
N HIS A 120 -11.82 2.05 11.04
CA HIS A 120 -12.02 3.04 12.08
C HIS A 120 -10.77 3.93 12.24
N ASP A 121 -10.94 5.24 12.06
CA ASP A 121 -9.92 6.24 12.37
C ASP A 121 -10.19 6.83 13.74
N LYS A 122 -9.17 6.90 14.60
CA LYS A 122 -9.32 7.33 16.00
C LYS A 122 -9.72 8.80 16.15
N TYR A 123 -9.41 9.62 15.14
CA TYR A 123 -9.82 11.02 15.12
C TYR A 123 -11.32 11.15 14.81
N PHE A 124 -11.82 10.34 13.87
CA PHE A 124 -13.23 10.30 13.48
C PHE A 124 -13.97 9.18 14.23
N SER A 125 -14.04 9.30 15.56
CA SER A 125 -14.55 8.24 16.44
C SER A 125 -15.99 7.75 16.15
N SER A 126 -16.76 8.52 15.39
CA SER A 126 -18.17 8.21 15.06
C SER A 126 -18.38 7.74 13.62
N ALA A 127 -17.33 7.64 12.82
CA ALA A 127 -17.44 7.31 11.39
C ALA A 127 -16.53 6.12 11.01
N ASP A 128 -17.12 5.13 10.34
CA ASP A 128 -16.39 4.06 9.71
C ASP A 128 -16.16 4.37 8.22
N PHE A 129 -14.99 4.04 7.71
CA PHE A 129 -14.62 4.24 6.31
C PHE A 129 -14.66 2.91 5.57
N ASN A 130 -15.43 2.85 4.49
CA ASN A 130 -15.54 1.65 3.67
C ASN A 130 -14.38 1.58 2.68
N LEU A 131 -13.38 0.76 2.95
CA LEU A 131 -12.20 0.54 2.12
C LEU A 131 -12.29 -0.71 1.24
N SER A 132 -13.44 -1.38 1.18
CA SER A 132 -13.62 -2.63 0.42
C SER A 132 -13.35 -2.49 -1.07
N ARG A 133 -13.39 -1.27 -1.62
CA ARG A 133 -13.11 -0.98 -3.03
C ARG A 133 -11.71 -0.42 -3.27
N ALA A 134 -10.96 -0.12 -2.21
CA ALA A 134 -9.57 0.31 -2.34
C ALA A 134 -8.68 -0.86 -2.77
N MET A 135 -7.64 -0.55 -3.53
CA MET A 135 -6.64 -1.52 -3.94
C MET A 135 -5.38 -1.30 -3.11
N PHE A 136 -4.98 -2.33 -2.38
CA PHE A 136 -3.78 -2.27 -1.56
C PHE A 136 -2.63 -3.00 -2.24
N ILE A 137 -1.53 -2.29 -2.47
CA ILE A 137 -0.33 -2.87 -3.07
C ILE A 137 0.83 -2.62 -2.12
N PHE A 138 1.50 -3.69 -1.75
CA PHE A 138 2.65 -3.67 -0.85
C PHE A 138 3.93 -3.97 -1.62
N SER A 139 5.02 -3.32 -1.25
CA SER A 139 6.34 -3.70 -1.73
C SER A 139 7.27 -4.05 -0.59
N TYR A 140 8.14 -5.01 -0.84
CA TYR A 140 9.16 -5.44 0.11
C TYR A 140 10.36 -6.07 -0.63
N ASN A 141 11.47 -6.12 0.07
CA ASN A 141 12.68 -6.78 -0.42
C ASN A 141 12.91 -8.11 0.30
N ASP A 142 12.75 -8.12 1.61
CA ASP A 142 13.01 -9.27 2.48
C ASP A 142 11.71 -9.84 3.06
N GLU A 143 11.33 -11.01 2.57
CA GLU A 143 10.10 -11.70 2.97
C GLU A 143 10.15 -12.27 4.39
N SER A 144 11.35 -12.50 4.95
CA SER A 144 11.51 -13.07 6.28
C SER A 144 11.08 -12.13 7.40
N LYS A 145 11.07 -10.82 7.12
CA LYS A 145 10.71 -9.76 8.07
C LYS A 145 9.23 -9.40 8.07
N ILE A 146 8.42 -10.06 7.25
CA ILE A 146 6.99 -9.75 7.15
C ILE A 146 6.22 -10.61 8.14
N ASN A 147 5.30 -9.97 8.88
CA ASN A 147 4.38 -10.69 9.76
C ASN A 147 3.67 -11.83 9.00
N PRO A 148 3.73 -13.08 9.51
CA PRO A 148 3.19 -14.25 8.80
C PRO A 148 1.68 -14.16 8.52
N ILE A 149 0.90 -13.54 9.42
CA ILE A 149 -0.54 -13.40 9.27
C ILE A 149 -0.87 -12.48 8.10
N LEU A 150 -0.21 -11.32 8.03
CA LEU A 150 -0.35 -10.38 6.92
C LEU A 150 0.10 -11.03 5.60
N LYS A 151 1.25 -11.71 5.61
CA LYS A 151 1.82 -12.39 4.45
C LYS A 151 0.85 -13.38 3.79
N ASN A 152 0.08 -14.13 4.57
CA ASN A 152 -0.89 -15.10 4.08
C ASN A 152 -2.10 -14.48 3.38
N ARG A 153 -2.37 -13.20 3.62
CA ARG A 153 -3.48 -12.46 2.99
C ARG A 153 -3.10 -11.78 1.68
N LEU A 154 -1.82 -11.74 1.36
CA LEU A 154 -1.30 -11.01 0.20
C LEU A 154 -1.08 -11.94 -0.99
N TYR A 155 -1.57 -11.53 -2.16
CA TYR A 155 -1.23 -12.18 -3.41
C TYR A 155 0.18 -11.77 -3.85
N LYS A 156 1.11 -12.71 -3.86
CA LYS A 156 2.53 -12.44 -4.11
C LYS A 156 2.87 -12.41 -5.59
N ILE A 157 3.58 -11.36 -5.99
CA ILE A 157 4.19 -11.23 -7.31
C ILE A 157 5.69 -11.00 -7.09
N THR A 158 6.53 -11.76 -7.79
CA THR A 158 7.98 -11.57 -7.75
C THR A 158 8.42 -10.76 -8.95
N ALA A 159 9.00 -9.58 -8.70
CA ALA A 159 9.66 -8.78 -9.72
C ALA A 159 11.14 -9.14 -9.73
N GLY A 160 11.62 -9.71 -10.83
CA GLY A 160 13.04 -10.00 -11.03
C GLY A 160 13.87 -8.72 -11.07
N GLY A 161 15.13 -8.80 -10.63
CA GLY A 161 16.08 -7.73 -10.88
C GLY A 161 16.47 -7.65 -12.36
N TYR A 162 16.96 -6.50 -12.79
CA TYR A 162 17.46 -6.33 -14.15
C TYR A 162 18.78 -7.09 -14.35
N GLU A 163 18.89 -7.80 -15.46
CA GLU A 163 20.16 -8.38 -15.91
C GLU A 163 21.14 -7.26 -16.34
N ASN A 164 22.44 -7.56 -16.39
CA ASN A 164 23.46 -6.57 -16.76
C ASN A 164 23.19 -5.93 -18.13
N LYS A 165 22.73 -6.70 -19.11
CA LYS A 165 22.35 -6.19 -20.44
C LYS A 165 21.20 -5.18 -20.35
N GLN A 166 20.17 -5.47 -19.56
CA GLN A 166 19.04 -4.58 -19.34
C GLN A 166 19.45 -3.30 -18.60
N LYS A 167 20.37 -3.41 -17.62
CA LYS A 167 20.93 -2.23 -16.93
C LYS A 167 21.69 -1.32 -17.86
N CYS A 168 22.46 -1.86 -18.81
CA CYS A 168 23.15 -1.07 -19.83
C CYS A 168 22.17 -0.31 -20.74
N VAL A 169 21.09 -0.96 -21.17
CA VAL A 169 20.04 -0.30 -21.97
C VAL A 169 19.40 0.83 -21.19
N ILE A 170 19.00 0.59 -19.94
CA ILE A 170 18.41 1.61 -19.06
C ILE A 170 19.39 2.79 -18.86
N ALA A 171 20.67 2.51 -18.64
CA ALA A 171 21.69 3.53 -18.48
C ALA A 171 21.81 4.39 -19.75
N ASN A 172 21.89 3.78 -20.92
CA ASN A 172 22.04 4.49 -22.18
C ASN A 172 20.79 5.30 -22.57
N ASP A 173 19.60 4.76 -22.33
CA ASP A 173 18.36 5.37 -22.81
C ASP A 173 17.80 6.44 -21.85
N TYR A 174 18.10 6.34 -20.55
CA TYR A 174 17.49 7.18 -19.52
C TYR A 174 18.47 7.94 -18.62
N LEU A 175 19.70 7.46 -18.43
CA LEU A 175 20.66 8.08 -17.50
C LEU A 175 21.75 8.87 -18.18
N ILE A 176 22.12 8.52 -19.42
CA ILE A 176 23.10 9.24 -20.21
C ILE A 176 22.34 10.14 -21.19
N PRO A 177 22.28 11.46 -20.94
CA PRO A 177 21.64 12.36 -21.87
C PRO A 177 22.41 12.35 -23.21
N LYS A 178 21.68 12.26 -24.32
CA LYS A 178 22.22 12.39 -25.67
C LYS A 178 22.55 13.85 -25.96
#